data_32881ab9726ee2bef8a9e179c1d9a2e1
#
_entry.id   32881ab9726ee2bef8a9e179c1d9a2e1
#
_cell.length_a   1.000
_cell.length_b   1.000
_cell.length_c   1.000
_cell.angle_alpha   90.00
_cell.angle_beta   90.00
_cell.angle_gamma   90.00
#
_symmetry.space_group_name_H-M   'P 1'
#
loop_
_entity.id
_entity.type
_entity.pdbx_description
1 polymer ?
#
loop_
_entity_poly.entity_id
_entity_poly.type
_entity_poly.pdbx_seq_one_letter_code
_entity_poly.pdbx_strand_id
1 'polypeptide(L)'
;MSLAEIKFDEPKLSLATKLLGFLICPAFLLLAAFAAFQLFAPSNVNGTAGLLFTALGATFMLAICASITAYNIATLHTQLKYQIREEGLKRRVNYNEDLLRVITDNIPNSLFIADREGHFWFANSEAARQVKVDQEDLIGKTIDRVFLPRQASLLGDRVKRASNGGAPVITVDRNDDATGPNYMQTYHIPLPDTADLKNLVMVTQKDITDVIVERERQDQTFRQLIDTLVAVVDRRDPYAAGHSLRVGMISEALAQEMNLDEQSVEACRIAGSLMNLGKVLVPRSILIKTSTLTADELRLVRKSILTSADILSLISFQVPVIPTMRQVLERYDGTGVPEARKGENILETTRIIVIANAFVALVSPRAHREGLSIENALLILNKDAGIIYDPRVVKALATYLQTNPDTSQSLLTPPPEMRGGVADKDFLTD
;
A
#
# COMPACT_ATOMS: atom_id res chain seq x y z
N MET A 1 37.94 -0.88 -26.08
CA MET A 1 37.21 0.00 -27.03
C MET A 1 38.25 0.64 -27.90
N SER A 2 38.32 0.25 -29.18
CA SER A 2 39.41 0.59 -30.10
C SER A 2 39.25 2.01 -30.69
N LEU A 3 40.36 2.71 -30.82
CA LEU A 3 40.52 4.07 -31.35
C LEU A 3 40.26 4.21 -32.85
N ALA A 4 39.45 3.35 -33.48
CA ALA A 4 39.38 3.22 -34.93
C ALA A 4 38.07 3.68 -35.59
N GLU A 5 37.19 4.41 -34.91
CA GLU A 5 36.00 5.01 -35.58
C GLU A 5 35.76 6.47 -35.19
N ILE A 6 36.76 7.33 -35.45
CA ILE A 6 36.44 8.76 -35.54
C ILE A 6 36.01 9.02 -36.98
N LYS A 7 34.73 8.80 -37.30
CA LYS A 7 34.13 9.42 -38.49
C LYS A 7 34.21 10.93 -38.34
N PHE A 8 35.01 11.55 -39.19
CA PHE A 8 35.02 13.01 -39.33
C PHE A 8 33.67 13.43 -39.94
N ASP A 9 32.79 13.98 -39.09
CA ASP A 9 31.51 14.53 -39.51
C ASP A 9 31.73 15.65 -40.54
N GLU A 10 30.92 15.64 -41.62
CA GLU A 10 30.91 16.67 -42.70
C GLU A 10 30.91 18.14 -42.22
N PRO A 11 30.33 18.53 -41.07
CA PRO A 11 30.39 19.92 -40.57
C PRO A 11 31.81 20.38 -40.24
N LYS A 12 32.76 19.48 -39.89
CA LYS A 12 34.16 19.87 -39.62
C LYS A 12 34.94 20.18 -40.89
N LEU A 13 34.63 19.50 -41.99
CA LEU A 13 35.21 19.77 -43.30
C LEU A 13 34.73 21.12 -43.85
N SER A 14 33.45 21.44 -43.66
CA SER A 14 32.85 22.75 -44.02
C SER A 14 33.46 23.91 -43.22
N LEU A 15 33.82 23.70 -41.97
CA LEU A 15 34.48 24.72 -41.14
C LEU A 15 35.92 24.95 -41.56
N ALA A 16 36.68 23.89 -41.89
CA ALA A 16 38.07 24.00 -42.40
C ALA A 16 38.13 24.68 -43.76
N THR A 17 37.21 24.40 -44.68
CA THR A 17 37.14 25.06 -45.98
C THR A 17 36.73 26.53 -45.86
N LYS A 18 35.83 26.89 -44.95
CA LYS A 18 35.51 28.30 -44.66
C LYS A 18 36.71 29.03 -44.02
N LEU A 19 37.43 28.41 -43.09
CA LEU A 19 38.67 28.92 -42.50
C LEU A 19 39.74 29.21 -43.56
N LEU A 20 39.93 28.28 -44.51
CA LEU A 20 40.87 28.43 -45.59
C LEU A 20 40.47 29.61 -46.51
N GLY A 21 39.18 29.74 -46.85
CA GLY A 21 38.65 30.84 -47.64
C GLY A 21 38.83 32.24 -46.99
N PHE A 22 38.58 32.30 -45.66
CA PHE A 22 38.74 33.53 -44.88
C PHE A 22 40.19 33.96 -44.69
N LEU A 23 41.15 33.06 -44.73
CA LEU A 23 42.58 33.38 -44.64
C LEU A 23 43.20 33.70 -45.98
N ILE A 24 42.75 33.05 -47.04
CA ILE A 24 43.37 33.22 -48.42
C ILE A 24 42.79 34.43 -49.14
N CYS A 25 41.50 34.74 -48.99
CA CYS A 25 40.87 35.85 -49.73
C CYS A 25 41.43 37.23 -49.41
N PRO A 26 41.70 37.61 -48.15
CA PRO A 26 42.36 38.90 -47.85
C PRO A 26 43.80 39.00 -48.38
N ALA A 27 44.53 37.85 -48.32
CA ALA A 27 45.92 37.86 -48.88
C ALA A 27 45.97 38.03 -50.38
N PHE A 28 45.03 37.44 -51.15
CA PHE A 28 44.90 37.62 -52.58
C PHE A 28 44.46 39.03 -52.97
N LEU A 29 43.50 39.59 -52.22
CA LEU A 29 43.07 40.99 -52.44
C LEU A 29 44.21 41.99 -52.20
N LEU A 30 45.08 41.72 -51.24
CA LEU A 30 46.28 42.49 -50.99
C LEU A 30 47.28 42.41 -52.10
N LEU A 31 47.54 41.18 -52.54
CA LEU A 31 48.49 41.01 -53.66
C LEU A 31 47.99 41.75 -54.92
N ALA A 32 46.68 41.65 -55.21
CA ALA A 32 46.05 42.32 -56.32
C ALA A 32 46.06 43.86 -56.16
N ALA A 33 45.74 44.35 -54.96
CA ALA A 33 45.77 45.80 -54.69
C ALA A 33 47.22 46.38 -54.73
N PHE A 34 48.20 45.60 -54.22
CA PHE A 34 49.61 45.97 -54.29
C PHE A 34 50.13 45.98 -55.76
N ALA A 35 49.75 44.99 -56.54
CA ALA A 35 50.09 44.95 -57.97
C ALA A 35 49.45 46.11 -58.77
N ALA A 36 48.18 46.43 -58.50
CA ALA A 36 47.51 47.56 -59.09
C ALA A 36 48.15 48.89 -58.68
N PHE A 37 48.52 49.07 -57.43
CA PHE A 37 49.22 50.25 -56.94
C PHE A 37 50.58 50.42 -57.63
N GLN A 38 51.33 49.34 -57.85
CA GLN A 38 52.59 49.33 -58.58
C GLN A 38 52.37 49.74 -60.05
N LEU A 39 51.31 49.33 -60.71
CA LEU A 39 50.94 49.64 -62.08
C LEU A 39 50.49 51.08 -62.28
N PHE A 40 49.86 51.71 -61.31
CA PHE A 40 49.32 53.07 -61.34
C PHE A 40 50.21 54.13 -60.67
N ALA A 41 51.31 53.72 -60.04
CA ALA A 41 52.24 54.67 -59.43
C ALA A 41 52.84 55.61 -60.52
N PRO A 42 52.77 56.94 -60.34
CA PRO A 42 53.27 57.84 -61.34
C PRO A 42 54.77 57.67 -61.53
N SER A 43 55.19 57.51 -62.77
CA SER A 43 56.57 57.23 -63.20
C SER A 43 57.60 58.39 -62.91
N ASN A 44 57.20 59.45 -62.24
CA ASN A 44 57.98 60.63 -61.95
C ASN A 44 58.43 60.81 -60.48
N VAL A 45 58.29 59.79 -59.65
CA VAL A 45 58.78 59.87 -58.25
C VAL A 45 60.08 59.05 -58.12
N ASN A 46 61.15 59.59 -58.76
CA ASN A 46 62.56 59.13 -58.64
C ASN A 46 63.12 59.70 -57.30
N GLY A 47 63.40 58.87 -56.34
CA GLY A 47 64.07 59.27 -55.09
C GLY A 47 63.52 58.58 -53.84
N THR A 48 64.15 58.86 -52.73
CA THR A 48 63.82 58.35 -51.38
C THR A 48 62.35 58.55 -50.96
N ALA A 49 61.65 59.55 -51.49
CA ALA A 49 60.23 59.85 -51.23
C ALA A 49 59.28 58.80 -51.84
N GLY A 50 59.57 58.24 -53.04
CA GLY A 50 58.75 57.19 -53.67
C GLY A 50 58.83 55.84 -52.91
N LEU A 51 60.03 55.49 -52.44
CA LEU A 51 60.26 54.32 -51.62
C LEU A 51 59.52 54.42 -50.25
N LEU A 52 59.48 55.61 -49.62
CA LEU A 52 58.76 55.86 -48.39
C LEU A 52 57.26 55.77 -48.60
N PHE A 53 56.68 56.23 -49.68
CA PHE A 53 55.26 56.19 -49.99
C PHE A 53 54.77 54.73 -50.24
N THR A 54 55.59 53.94 -50.98
CA THR A 54 55.28 52.51 -51.21
C THR A 54 55.41 51.71 -49.94
N ALA A 55 56.38 51.98 -49.08
CA ALA A 55 56.53 51.31 -47.78
C ALA A 55 55.37 51.65 -46.81
N LEU A 56 54.92 52.94 -46.78
CA LEU A 56 53.75 53.33 -45.94
C LEU A 56 52.48 52.72 -46.46
N GLY A 57 52.23 52.63 -47.74
CA GLY A 57 51.07 51.97 -48.33
C GLY A 57 51.05 50.50 -48.06
N ALA A 58 52.16 49.79 -48.14
CA ALA A 58 52.29 48.39 -47.82
C ALA A 58 52.06 48.10 -46.32
N THR A 59 52.59 48.92 -45.41
CA THR A 59 52.37 48.79 -43.97
C THR A 59 50.92 49.04 -43.58
N PHE A 60 50.25 50.04 -44.19
CA PHE A 60 48.84 50.31 -43.95
C PHE A 60 47.93 49.17 -44.43
N MET A 61 48.22 48.62 -45.63
CA MET A 61 47.49 47.45 -46.13
C MET A 61 47.70 46.19 -45.29
N LEU A 62 48.91 45.96 -44.82
CA LEU A 62 49.20 44.87 -43.88
C LEU A 62 48.42 45.01 -42.51
N ALA A 63 48.35 46.27 -42.03
CA ALA A 63 47.58 46.55 -40.80
C ALA A 63 46.06 46.30 -40.97
N ILE A 64 45.48 46.69 -42.12
CA ILE A 64 44.07 46.42 -42.43
C ILE A 64 43.82 44.93 -42.48
N CYS A 65 44.67 44.17 -43.09
CA CYS A 65 44.49 42.72 -43.18
C CYS A 65 44.70 42.00 -41.89
N ALA A 66 45.68 42.44 -41.13
CA ALA A 66 45.83 41.89 -39.74
C ALA A 66 44.59 42.18 -38.95
N SER A 67 43.95 43.32 -39.06
CA SER A 67 42.70 43.68 -38.39
C SER A 67 41.50 42.83 -38.88
N ILE A 68 41.35 42.62 -40.20
CA ILE A 68 40.31 41.78 -40.78
C ILE A 68 40.48 40.29 -40.35
N THR A 69 41.72 39.81 -40.42
CA THR A 69 41.99 38.45 -39.99
C THR A 69 41.77 38.26 -38.50
N ALA A 70 42.17 39.20 -37.65
CA ALA A 70 41.88 39.13 -36.18
C ALA A 70 40.37 39.20 -35.91
N TYR A 71 39.60 40.03 -36.60
CA TYR A 71 38.15 40.11 -36.51
C TYR A 71 37.49 38.79 -36.93
N ASN A 72 37.93 38.21 -38.06
CA ASN A 72 37.40 36.91 -38.52
C ASN A 72 37.72 35.77 -37.56
N ILE A 73 38.93 35.72 -37.02
CA ILE A 73 39.33 34.72 -36.00
C ILE A 73 38.48 34.88 -34.74
N ALA A 74 38.27 36.11 -34.26
CA ALA A 74 37.44 36.36 -33.09
C ALA A 74 35.97 35.94 -33.29
N THR A 75 35.42 36.25 -34.49
CA THR A 75 34.06 35.86 -34.87
C THR A 75 33.92 34.33 -34.94
N LEU A 76 34.87 33.67 -35.60
CA LEU A 76 34.88 32.21 -35.71
C LEU A 76 35.02 31.52 -34.34
N HIS A 77 35.91 32.04 -33.50
CA HIS A 77 36.08 31.55 -32.13
C HIS A 77 34.81 31.69 -31.30
N THR A 78 34.08 32.79 -31.49
CA THR A 78 32.80 33.02 -30.81
C THR A 78 31.73 32.04 -31.30
N GLN A 79 31.60 31.87 -32.62
CA GLN A 79 30.67 30.89 -33.21
C GLN A 79 30.96 29.45 -32.75
N LEU A 80 32.24 29.06 -32.73
CA LEU A 80 32.66 27.74 -32.27
C LEU A 80 32.29 27.52 -30.80
N LYS A 81 32.50 28.52 -29.93
CA LYS A 81 32.07 28.45 -28.53
C LYS A 81 30.55 28.26 -28.39
N TYR A 82 29.77 28.99 -29.19
CA TYR A 82 28.30 28.82 -29.17
C TYR A 82 27.88 27.42 -29.61
N GLN A 83 28.45 26.88 -30.68
CA GLN A 83 28.15 25.53 -31.14
C GLN A 83 28.52 24.46 -30.11
N ILE A 84 29.73 24.53 -29.54
CA ILE A 84 30.16 23.57 -28.48
C ILE A 84 29.21 23.63 -27.27
N ARG A 85 28.79 24.84 -26.88
CA ARG A 85 27.86 25.03 -25.77
C ARG A 85 26.47 24.46 -26.09
N GLU A 86 25.96 24.70 -27.28
CA GLU A 86 24.66 24.18 -27.73
C GLU A 86 24.68 22.65 -27.82
N GLU A 87 25.71 22.06 -28.41
CA GLU A 87 25.88 20.60 -28.44
C GLU A 87 25.98 19.99 -27.02
N GLY A 88 26.74 20.67 -26.16
CA GLY A 88 26.87 20.24 -24.76
C GLY A 88 25.54 20.27 -24.01
N LEU A 89 24.72 21.31 -24.22
CA LEU A 89 23.39 21.41 -23.67
C LEU A 89 22.46 20.35 -24.24
N LYS A 90 22.44 20.13 -25.55
CA LYS A 90 21.64 19.07 -26.18
C LYS A 90 22.00 17.70 -25.66
N ARG A 91 23.31 17.38 -25.56
CA ARG A 91 23.75 16.09 -24.98
C ARG A 91 23.30 15.93 -23.55
N ARG A 92 23.34 17.00 -22.75
CA ARG A 92 22.92 16.95 -21.33
C ARG A 92 21.40 16.77 -21.18
N VAL A 93 20.61 17.42 -22.06
CA VAL A 93 19.16 17.23 -22.09
C VAL A 93 18.82 15.79 -22.47
N ASN A 94 19.35 15.28 -23.58
CA ASN A 94 19.11 13.92 -24.04
C ASN A 94 19.54 12.89 -22.99
N TYR A 95 20.69 13.06 -22.34
CA TYR A 95 21.15 12.18 -21.28
C TYR A 95 20.18 12.15 -20.10
N ASN A 96 19.64 13.31 -19.67
CA ASN A 96 18.68 13.38 -18.59
C ASN A 96 17.33 12.74 -18.99
N GLU A 97 16.86 12.94 -20.22
CA GLU A 97 15.66 12.31 -20.75
C GLU A 97 15.81 10.79 -20.80
N ASP A 98 16.92 10.28 -21.34
CA ASP A 98 17.22 8.84 -21.38
C ASP A 98 17.29 8.25 -19.98
N LEU A 99 17.95 8.93 -19.04
CA LEU A 99 18.06 8.49 -17.66
C LEU A 99 16.70 8.41 -16.97
N LEU A 100 15.86 9.45 -17.12
CA LEU A 100 14.51 9.48 -16.59
C LEU A 100 13.65 8.34 -17.17
N ARG A 101 13.73 8.12 -18.49
CA ARG A 101 13.03 7.03 -19.18
C ARG A 101 13.48 5.69 -18.63
N VAL A 102 14.78 5.43 -18.55
CA VAL A 102 15.31 4.16 -18.01
C VAL A 102 14.85 3.93 -16.58
N ILE A 103 14.87 4.96 -15.73
CA ILE A 103 14.43 4.82 -14.33
C ILE A 103 12.93 4.50 -14.28
N THR A 104 12.11 5.28 -14.96
CA THR A 104 10.64 5.15 -14.87
C THR A 104 10.11 3.89 -15.55
N ASP A 105 10.71 3.45 -16.65
CA ASP A 105 10.30 2.24 -17.35
C ASP A 105 10.70 0.95 -16.65
N ASN A 106 11.67 0.99 -15.72
CA ASN A 106 12.02 -0.13 -14.87
C ASN A 106 11.25 -0.17 -13.54
N ILE A 107 10.38 0.81 -13.27
CA ILE A 107 9.47 0.77 -12.11
C ILE A 107 8.28 -0.12 -12.48
N PRO A 108 7.95 -1.15 -11.68
CA PRO A 108 6.85 -2.08 -11.99
C PRO A 108 5.46 -1.50 -11.69
N ASN A 109 5.37 -0.20 -11.53
CA ASN A 109 4.12 0.53 -11.30
C ASN A 109 3.80 1.39 -12.52
N SER A 110 2.54 1.47 -12.87
CA SER A 110 2.06 2.48 -13.82
C SER A 110 2.32 3.87 -13.24
N LEU A 111 3.01 4.71 -14.01
CA LEU A 111 3.32 6.09 -13.64
C LEU A 111 3.02 7.01 -14.80
N PHE A 112 2.22 8.04 -14.55
CA PHE A 112 1.98 9.10 -15.50
C PHE A 112 1.85 10.46 -14.80
N ILE A 113 2.03 11.52 -15.56
CA ILE A 113 1.82 12.90 -15.11
C ILE A 113 0.70 13.47 -15.95
N ALA A 114 -0.29 14.06 -15.29
CA ALA A 114 -1.39 14.73 -15.95
C ALA A 114 -1.58 16.15 -15.40
N ASP A 115 -2.10 17.05 -16.24
CA ASP A 115 -2.53 18.36 -15.81
C ASP A 115 -3.92 18.29 -15.14
N ARG A 116 -4.39 19.43 -14.64
CA ARG A 116 -5.68 19.57 -13.99
C ARG A 116 -6.85 19.17 -14.89
N GLU A 117 -6.74 19.35 -16.18
CA GLU A 117 -7.71 19.00 -17.22
C GLU A 117 -7.66 17.51 -17.58
N GLY A 118 -6.63 16.80 -17.13
CA GLY A 118 -6.41 15.38 -17.35
C GLY A 118 -5.63 15.02 -18.59
N HIS A 119 -4.91 15.97 -19.23
CA HIS A 119 -4.03 15.67 -20.35
C HIS A 119 -2.73 15.02 -19.85
N PHE A 120 -2.31 13.95 -20.52
CA PHE A 120 -1.06 13.28 -20.22
C PHE A 120 0.15 14.13 -20.68
N TRP A 121 1.02 14.45 -19.74
CA TRP A 121 2.30 15.09 -19.97
C TRP A 121 3.46 14.10 -20.02
N PHE A 122 3.32 13.00 -19.29
CA PHE A 122 4.29 11.92 -19.25
C PHE A 122 3.55 10.60 -18.92
N ALA A 123 4.07 9.50 -19.43
CA ALA A 123 3.66 8.15 -19.04
C ALA A 123 4.86 7.22 -19.18
N ASN A 124 5.04 6.25 -18.27
CA ASN A 124 6.05 5.23 -18.42
C ASN A 124 5.51 4.02 -19.24
N SER A 125 6.39 3.09 -19.56
CA SER A 125 6.04 1.89 -20.34
C SER A 125 4.96 1.04 -19.68
N GLU A 126 4.91 0.99 -18.33
CA GLU A 126 3.89 0.25 -17.59
C GLU A 126 2.51 0.91 -17.71
N ALA A 127 2.43 2.24 -17.64
CA ALA A 127 1.18 2.98 -17.87
C ALA A 127 0.63 2.71 -19.29
N ALA A 128 1.51 2.74 -20.28
CA ALA A 128 1.16 2.44 -21.68
C ALA A 128 0.63 0.99 -21.84
N ARG A 129 1.29 0.02 -21.21
CA ARG A 129 0.90 -1.39 -21.21
C ARG A 129 -0.46 -1.61 -20.57
N GLN A 130 -0.71 -0.96 -19.42
CA GLN A 130 -1.97 -1.08 -18.68
C GLN A 130 -3.19 -0.67 -19.51
N VAL A 131 -3.04 0.41 -20.30
CA VAL A 131 -4.13 0.92 -21.14
C VAL A 131 -4.07 0.41 -22.58
N LYS A 132 -3.06 -0.40 -22.94
CA LYS A 132 -2.84 -0.99 -24.27
C LYS A 132 -2.73 0.06 -25.39
N VAL A 133 -2.01 1.14 -25.11
CA VAL A 133 -1.74 2.25 -26.03
C VAL A 133 -0.24 2.51 -26.03
N ASP A 134 0.35 2.85 -27.18
CA ASP A 134 1.77 3.17 -27.25
C ASP A 134 2.07 4.42 -26.41
N GLN A 135 3.25 4.43 -25.76
CA GLN A 135 3.64 5.47 -24.81
C GLN A 135 3.62 6.89 -25.44
N GLU A 136 4.07 7.00 -26.69
CA GLU A 136 4.09 8.27 -27.42
C GLU A 136 2.68 8.76 -27.76
N ASP A 137 1.77 7.83 -28.02
CA ASP A 137 0.37 8.12 -28.32
C ASP A 137 -0.46 8.53 -27.10
N LEU A 138 0.04 8.35 -25.89
CA LEU A 138 -0.63 8.80 -24.67
C LEU A 138 -0.47 10.31 -24.46
N ILE A 139 0.67 10.85 -24.83
CA ILE A 139 1.00 12.26 -24.55
C ILE A 139 0.02 13.19 -25.27
N GLY A 140 -0.56 14.13 -24.52
CA GLY A 140 -1.58 15.07 -25.00
C GLY A 140 -3.00 14.52 -25.08
N LYS A 141 -3.22 13.20 -24.93
CA LYS A 141 -4.58 12.66 -24.77
C LYS A 141 -5.11 12.96 -23.37
N THR A 142 -6.43 12.92 -23.21
CA THR A 142 -7.08 13.07 -21.91
C THR A 142 -7.38 11.72 -21.26
N ILE A 143 -7.44 11.69 -19.95
CA ILE A 143 -7.81 10.50 -19.14
C ILE A 143 -9.12 9.88 -19.67
N ASP A 144 -10.11 10.69 -20.03
CA ASP A 144 -11.41 10.22 -20.52
C ASP A 144 -11.35 9.46 -21.87
N ARG A 145 -10.31 9.71 -22.67
CA ARG A 145 -10.12 9.01 -23.94
C ARG A 145 -9.35 7.70 -23.81
N VAL A 146 -8.67 7.51 -22.69
CA VAL A 146 -7.73 6.41 -22.47
C VAL A 146 -8.32 5.36 -21.52
N PHE A 147 -8.98 5.78 -20.47
CA PHE A 147 -9.57 4.89 -19.48
C PHE A 147 -11.06 4.65 -19.71
N LEU A 148 -11.58 3.56 -19.17
CA LEU A 148 -13.04 3.30 -19.18
C LEU A 148 -13.78 4.41 -18.43
N PRO A 149 -15.03 4.76 -18.82
CA PRO A 149 -15.75 5.94 -18.30
C PRO A 149 -15.77 6.05 -16.78
N ARG A 150 -16.01 4.95 -16.06
CA ARG A 150 -16.04 4.93 -14.60
C ARG A 150 -14.66 5.21 -13.99
N GLN A 151 -13.63 4.58 -14.55
CA GLN A 151 -12.24 4.78 -14.09
C GLN A 151 -11.77 6.19 -14.41
N ALA A 152 -12.06 6.68 -15.61
CA ALA A 152 -11.72 8.02 -16.07
C ALA A 152 -12.31 9.09 -15.16
N SER A 153 -13.60 9.00 -14.81
CA SER A 153 -14.25 9.94 -13.89
C SER A 153 -13.58 9.95 -12.52
N LEU A 154 -13.32 8.77 -11.93
CA LEU A 154 -12.67 8.68 -10.62
C LEU A 154 -11.24 9.25 -10.64
N LEU A 155 -10.43 8.90 -11.65
CA LEU A 155 -9.07 9.39 -11.80
C LEU A 155 -9.05 10.91 -12.01
N GLY A 156 -9.88 11.43 -12.93
CA GLY A 156 -9.98 12.85 -13.24
C GLY A 156 -10.39 13.69 -12.04
N ASP A 157 -11.38 13.24 -11.25
CA ASP A 157 -11.82 13.94 -10.04
C ASP A 157 -10.73 13.97 -8.96
N ARG A 158 -9.94 12.90 -8.86
CA ARG A 158 -8.83 12.81 -7.90
C ARG A 158 -7.65 13.66 -8.33
N VAL A 159 -7.32 13.70 -9.63
CA VAL A 159 -6.31 14.60 -10.19
C VAL A 159 -6.70 16.05 -9.89
N LYS A 160 -7.95 16.45 -10.15
CA LYS A 160 -8.45 17.80 -9.83
C LYS A 160 -8.36 18.11 -8.33
N ARG A 161 -8.71 17.16 -7.47
CA ARG A 161 -8.60 17.35 -6.00
C ARG A 161 -7.16 17.52 -5.55
N ALA A 162 -6.24 16.68 -6.03
CA ALA A 162 -4.83 16.76 -5.69
C ALA A 162 -4.23 18.09 -6.18
N SER A 163 -4.53 18.50 -7.42
CA SER A 163 -4.07 19.76 -7.99
C SER A 163 -4.56 20.98 -7.19
N ASN A 164 -5.84 20.99 -6.77
CA ASN A 164 -6.43 22.11 -6.04
C ASN A 164 -6.03 22.16 -4.56
N GLY A 165 -5.86 21.00 -3.93
CA GLY A 165 -5.63 20.89 -2.49
C GLY A 165 -4.18 20.92 -2.07
N GLY A 166 -3.23 20.78 -2.99
CA GLY A 166 -1.80 20.74 -2.72
C GLY A 166 -1.34 19.56 -1.84
N ALA A 167 -2.23 18.63 -1.51
CA ALA A 167 -1.94 17.45 -0.70
C ALA A 167 -2.13 16.16 -1.52
N PRO A 168 -1.29 15.14 -1.28
CA PRO A 168 -1.45 13.84 -1.92
C PRO A 168 -2.80 13.18 -1.61
N VAL A 169 -3.41 12.57 -2.62
CA VAL A 169 -4.62 11.75 -2.48
C VAL A 169 -4.25 10.28 -2.71
N ILE A 170 -4.49 9.45 -1.71
CA ILE A 170 -4.20 8.01 -1.75
C ILE A 170 -5.52 7.25 -1.74
N THR A 171 -5.67 6.29 -2.65
CA THR A 171 -6.88 5.46 -2.74
C THR A 171 -6.51 4.01 -3.01
N VAL A 172 -7.38 3.11 -2.56
CA VAL A 172 -7.39 1.70 -2.97
C VAL A 172 -8.74 1.45 -3.62
N ASP A 173 -8.70 1.08 -4.88
CA ASP A 173 -9.91 0.80 -5.66
C ASP A 173 -10.00 -0.69 -5.96
N ARG A 174 -11.16 -1.25 -5.72
CA ARG A 174 -11.51 -2.59 -6.17
C ARG A 174 -12.17 -2.51 -7.54
N ASN A 175 -11.60 -3.20 -8.51
CA ASN A 175 -12.20 -3.42 -9.81
C ASN A 175 -12.46 -4.91 -9.95
N ASP A 176 -13.66 -5.27 -10.42
CA ASP A 176 -13.99 -6.66 -10.72
C ASP A 176 -13.86 -6.83 -12.25
N ASP A 177 -12.94 -7.67 -12.68
CA ASP A 177 -12.77 -8.04 -14.08
C ASP A 177 -13.16 -9.51 -14.33
N ALA A 178 -12.97 -10.00 -15.55
CA ALA A 178 -13.33 -11.36 -15.92
C ALA A 178 -12.50 -12.44 -15.18
N THR A 179 -11.37 -12.08 -14.58
CA THR A 179 -10.45 -12.95 -13.86
C THR A 179 -10.67 -12.92 -12.35
N GLY A 180 -11.43 -11.96 -11.85
CA GLY A 180 -11.75 -11.78 -10.44
C GLY A 180 -11.53 -10.36 -9.93
N PRO A 181 -11.55 -10.16 -8.60
CA PRO A 181 -11.29 -8.86 -8.02
C PRO A 181 -9.83 -8.43 -8.21
N ASN A 182 -9.64 -7.19 -8.66
CA ASN A 182 -8.35 -6.55 -8.81
C ASN A 182 -8.31 -5.32 -7.89
N TYR A 183 -7.25 -5.18 -7.10
CA TYR A 183 -7.07 -4.08 -6.15
C TYR A 183 -5.93 -3.18 -6.59
N MET A 184 -6.29 -1.95 -6.99
CA MET A 184 -5.32 -0.93 -7.43
C MET A 184 -5.12 0.13 -6.35
N GLN A 185 -3.90 0.22 -5.82
CA GLN A 185 -3.50 1.34 -4.98
C GLN A 185 -2.99 2.48 -5.86
N THR A 186 -3.63 3.65 -5.74
CA THR A 186 -3.31 4.83 -6.56
C THR A 186 -2.90 6.00 -5.67
N TYR A 187 -1.78 6.62 -6.01
CA TYR A 187 -1.29 7.86 -5.41
C TYR A 187 -1.42 8.99 -6.44
N HIS A 188 -2.05 10.08 -6.05
CA HIS A 188 -2.14 11.32 -6.82
C HIS A 188 -1.33 12.37 -6.07
N ILE A 189 -0.15 12.69 -6.56
CA ILE A 189 0.83 13.55 -5.89
C ILE A 189 0.94 14.85 -6.68
N PRO A 190 0.49 16.00 -6.13
CA PRO A 190 0.67 17.28 -6.80
C PRO A 190 2.15 17.60 -6.89
N LEU A 191 2.59 18.01 -8.08
CA LEU A 191 3.97 18.44 -8.32
C LEU A 191 4.11 19.93 -7.99
N PRO A 192 5.28 20.37 -7.50
CA PRO A 192 5.53 21.79 -7.28
C PRO A 192 5.44 22.59 -8.59
N ASP A 193 4.78 23.74 -8.54
CA ASP A 193 4.73 24.64 -9.67
C ASP A 193 6.13 25.22 -9.98
N THR A 194 6.45 25.26 -11.26
CA THR A 194 7.66 25.91 -11.79
C THR A 194 7.25 27.01 -12.77
N ALA A 195 8.22 27.71 -13.38
CA ALA A 195 7.93 28.74 -14.37
C ALA A 195 7.11 28.20 -15.57
N ASP A 196 7.44 26.99 -16.01
CA ASP A 196 6.90 26.38 -17.23
C ASP A 196 5.88 25.25 -16.96
N LEU A 197 5.86 24.69 -15.74
CA LEU A 197 5.01 23.55 -15.37
C LEU A 197 4.12 23.94 -14.19
N LYS A 198 2.80 23.94 -14.37
CA LYS A 198 1.82 24.31 -13.35
C LYS A 198 0.69 23.30 -13.28
N ASN A 199 0.16 23.12 -12.07
CA ASN A 199 -0.99 22.28 -11.80
C ASN A 199 -0.81 20.82 -12.26
N LEU A 200 0.41 20.31 -12.28
CA LEU A 200 0.69 18.92 -12.64
C LEU A 200 0.54 17.99 -11.45
N VAL A 201 -0.01 16.82 -11.71
CA VAL A 201 -0.19 15.74 -10.72
C VAL A 201 0.50 14.50 -11.26
N MET A 202 1.42 13.96 -10.48
CA MET A 202 1.99 12.65 -10.72
C MET A 202 1.03 11.59 -10.17
N VAL A 203 0.61 10.66 -11.01
CA VAL A 203 -0.22 9.53 -10.64
C VAL A 203 0.60 8.25 -10.75
N THR A 204 0.66 7.50 -9.67
CA THR A 204 1.25 6.17 -9.68
C THR A 204 0.24 5.14 -9.22
N GLN A 205 0.13 4.05 -9.97
CA GLN A 205 -0.80 2.95 -9.71
C GLN A 205 -0.01 1.66 -9.53
N LYS A 206 -0.32 0.97 -8.45
CA LYS A 206 0.26 -0.33 -8.10
C LYS A 206 -0.85 -1.36 -7.96
N ASP A 207 -0.70 -2.48 -8.64
CA ASP A 207 -1.53 -3.66 -8.37
C ASP A 207 -1.09 -4.28 -7.04
N ILE A 208 -2.03 -4.35 -6.09
CA ILE A 208 -1.82 -4.94 -4.76
C ILE A 208 -2.73 -6.16 -4.55
N THR A 209 -3.28 -6.71 -5.63
CA THR A 209 -4.23 -7.84 -5.59
C THR A 209 -3.62 -9.03 -4.86
N ASP A 210 -2.42 -9.44 -5.25
CA ASP A 210 -1.74 -10.57 -4.61
C ASP A 210 -1.53 -10.34 -3.11
N VAL A 211 -1.21 -9.11 -2.72
CA VAL A 211 -1.01 -8.75 -1.30
C VAL A 211 -2.31 -8.85 -0.51
N ILE A 212 -3.42 -8.35 -1.06
CA ILE A 212 -4.73 -8.42 -0.41
C ILE A 212 -5.23 -9.86 -0.35
N VAL A 213 -5.18 -10.59 -1.46
CA VAL A 213 -5.63 -11.99 -1.53
C VAL A 213 -4.81 -12.89 -0.59
N GLU A 214 -3.48 -12.71 -0.54
CA GLU A 214 -2.64 -13.48 0.36
C GLU A 214 -2.94 -13.16 1.83
N ARG A 215 -3.19 -11.89 2.17
CA ARG A 215 -3.61 -11.50 3.51
C ARG A 215 -4.95 -12.12 3.89
N GLU A 216 -5.95 -12.05 3.01
CA GLU A 216 -7.26 -12.67 3.23
C GLU A 216 -7.15 -14.18 3.43
N ARG A 217 -6.28 -14.85 2.63
CA ARG A 217 -5.99 -16.27 2.76
C ARG A 217 -5.33 -16.61 4.10
N GLN A 218 -4.39 -15.81 4.56
CA GLN A 218 -3.76 -15.98 5.87
C GLN A 218 -4.76 -15.81 7.00
N ASP A 219 -5.62 -14.79 6.94
CA ASP A 219 -6.69 -14.56 7.92
C ASP A 219 -7.68 -15.74 7.93
N GLN A 220 -8.06 -16.25 6.75
CA GLN A 220 -8.92 -17.41 6.64
C GLN A 220 -8.26 -18.66 7.22
N THR A 221 -7.00 -18.91 6.91
CA THR A 221 -6.23 -20.05 7.44
C THR A 221 -6.12 -19.98 8.95
N PHE A 222 -5.87 -18.80 9.51
CA PHE A 222 -5.82 -18.58 10.94
C PHE A 222 -7.18 -18.90 11.61
N ARG A 223 -8.28 -18.44 11.02
CA ARG A 223 -9.63 -18.79 11.51
C ARG A 223 -9.88 -20.28 11.49
N GLN A 224 -9.54 -20.97 10.40
CA GLN A 224 -9.69 -22.43 10.30
C GLN A 224 -8.84 -23.18 11.31
N LEU A 225 -7.64 -22.71 11.65
CA LEU A 225 -6.81 -23.30 12.71
C LEU A 225 -7.47 -23.14 14.08
N ILE A 226 -8.03 -21.96 14.40
CA ILE A 226 -8.80 -21.76 15.64
C ILE A 226 -9.97 -22.73 15.71
N ASP A 227 -10.78 -22.81 14.66
CA ASP A 227 -11.95 -23.67 14.61
C ASP A 227 -11.58 -25.16 14.78
N THR A 228 -10.45 -25.57 14.19
CA THR A 228 -9.92 -26.92 14.34
C THR A 228 -9.48 -27.21 15.78
N LEU A 229 -8.76 -26.27 16.43
CA LEU A 229 -8.36 -26.41 17.84
C LEU A 229 -9.57 -26.48 18.74
N VAL A 230 -10.58 -25.65 18.52
CA VAL A 230 -11.87 -25.68 19.26
C VAL A 230 -12.55 -27.01 19.08
N ALA A 231 -12.64 -27.52 17.84
CA ALA A 231 -13.29 -28.82 17.58
C ALA A 231 -12.58 -29.99 18.29
N VAL A 232 -11.26 -29.97 18.37
CA VAL A 232 -10.47 -31.00 19.11
C VAL A 232 -10.79 -30.96 20.60
N VAL A 233 -10.90 -29.77 21.19
CA VAL A 233 -11.23 -29.60 22.61
C VAL A 233 -12.67 -30.02 22.91
N ASP A 234 -13.61 -29.54 22.08
CA ASP A 234 -15.03 -29.83 22.26
C ASP A 234 -15.35 -31.34 22.09
N ARG A 235 -14.59 -32.11 21.29
CA ARG A 235 -14.72 -33.58 21.18
C ARG A 235 -14.39 -34.33 22.46
N ARG A 236 -13.61 -33.74 23.39
CA ARG A 236 -13.31 -34.38 24.67
C ARG A 236 -14.47 -34.33 25.66
N ASP A 237 -15.39 -33.38 25.51
CA ASP A 237 -16.61 -33.22 26.30
C ASP A 237 -17.81 -33.38 25.35
N PRO A 238 -18.44 -34.57 25.33
CA PRO A 238 -19.59 -34.85 24.45
C PRO A 238 -20.77 -33.88 24.65
N TYR A 239 -20.85 -33.25 25.81
CA TYR A 239 -21.89 -32.27 26.14
C TYR A 239 -21.50 -30.83 25.79
N ALA A 240 -20.28 -30.63 25.32
CA ALA A 240 -19.78 -29.32 24.91
C ALA A 240 -19.70 -29.16 23.37
N ALA A 241 -20.31 -30.09 22.60
CA ALA A 241 -20.25 -30.05 21.15
C ALA A 241 -20.68 -28.67 20.61
N GLY A 242 -19.75 -27.96 19.95
CA GLY A 242 -19.95 -26.60 19.43
C GLY A 242 -20.15 -25.52 20.50
N HIS A 243 -19.92 -25.82 21.79
CA HIS A 243 -20.06 -24.83 22.86
C HIS A 243 -19.09 -23.66 22.66
N SER A 244 -17.80 -23.95 22.47
CA SER A 244 -16.76 -22.93 22.34
C SER A 244 -16.95 -22.07 21.10
N LEU A 245 -17.36 -22.66 19.98
CA LEU A 245 -17.67 -21.91 18.75
C LEU A 245 -18.84 -20.95 18.98
N ARG A 246 -19.93 -21.44 19.61
CA ARG A 246 -21.11 -20.61 19.92
C ARG A 246 -20.78 -19.46 20.89
N VAL A 247 -19.92 -19.70 21.88
CA VAL A 247 -19.44 -18.65 22.78
C VAL A 247 -18.70 -17.56 21.98
N GLY A 248 -17.80 -17.93 21.06
CA GLY A 248 -17.12 -16.99 20.20
C GLY A 248 -18.08 -16.15 19.34
N MET A 249 -19.05 -16.83 18.69
CA MET A 249 -20.05 -16.14 17.84
C MET A 249 -20.93 -15.15 18.62
N ILE A 250 -21.42 -15.55 19.79
CA ILE A 250 -22.24 -14.66 20.63
C ILE A 250 -21.40 -13.53 21.20
N SER A 251 -20.14 -13.77 21.56
CA SER A 251 -19.24 -12.73 22.05
C SER A 251 -18.96 -11.68 20.98
N GLU A 252 -18.75 -12.11 19.75
CA GLU A 252 -18.59 -11.22 18.58
C GLU A 252 -19.86 -10.37 18.36
N ALA A 253 -21.02 -11.01 18.32
CA ALA A 253 -22.28 -10.33 18.11
C ALA A 253 -22.60 -9.32 19.22
N LEU A 254 -22.33 -9.64 20.47
CA LEU A 254 -22.50 -8.71 21.60
C LEU A 254 -21.55 -7.53 21.53
N ALA A 255 -20.28 -7.76 21.15
CA ALA A 255 -19.32 -6.70 20.99
C ALA A 255 -19.73 -5.71 19.87
N GLN A 256 -20.29 -6.23 18.77
CA GLN A 256 -20.87 -5.42 17.69
C GLN A 256 -22.12 -4.66 18.14
N GLU A 257 -23.05 -5.32 18.85
CA GLU A 257 -24.28 -4.69 19.38
C GLU A 257 -23.95 -3.53 20.34
N MET A 258 -22.86 -3.68 21.09
CA MET A 258 -22.35 -2.64 22.00
C MET A 258 -21.48 -1.59 21.33
N ASN A 259 -21.30 -1.65 20.00
CA ASN A 259 -20.48 -0.74 19.18
C ASN A 259 -19.01 -0.65 19.63
N LEU A 260 -18.40 -1.77 20.01
CA LEU A 260 -16.97 -1.84 20.28
C LEU A 260 -16.17 -1.68 18.97
N ASP A 261 -14.90 -1.26 19.09
CA ASP A 261 -13.97 -1.21 17.98
C ASP A 261 -13.65 -2.61 17.42
N GLU A 262 -13.18 -2.67 16.18
CA GLU A 262 -12.92 -3.91 15.44
C GLU A 262 -11.93 -4.84 16.17
N GLN A 263 -10.92 -4.27 16.84
CA GLN A 263 -9.96 -5.06 17.62
C GLN A 263 -10.60 -5.71 18.83
N SER A 264 -11.49 -5.03 19.52
CA SER A 264 -12.26 -5.55 20.65
C SER A 264 -13.26 -6.62 20.22
N VAL A 265 -13.93 -6.43 19.08
CA VAL A 265 -14.83 -7.43 18.47
C VAL A 265 -14.08 -8.72 18.16
N GLU A 266 -12.92 -8.62 17.50
CA GLU A 266 -12.10 -9.78 17.15
C GLU A 266 -11.52 -10.45 18.41
N ALA A 267 -11.12 -9.68 19.43
CA ALA A 267 -10.68 -10.22 20.71
C ALA A 267 -11.78 -11.03 21.41
N CYS A 268 -13.03 -10.54 21.39
CA CYS A 268 -14.19 -11.25 21.93
C CYS A 268 -14.42 -12.57 21.20
N ARG A 269 -14.36 -12.58 19.88
CA ARG A 269 -14.53 -13.78 19.05
C ARG A 269 -13.47 -14.83 19.37
N ILE A 270 -12.20 -14.46 19.33
CA ILE A 270 -11.08 -15.39 19.55
C ILE A 270 -11.05 -15.88 21.00
N ALA A 271 -11.12 -14.96 21.97
CA ALA A 271 -11.06 -15.32 23.39
C ALA A 271 -12.27 -16.18 23.79
N GLY A 272 -13.47 -15.85 23.31
CA GLY A 272 -14.68 -16.66 23.56
C GLY A 272 -14.57 -18.07 23.00
N SER A 273 -14.02 -18.23 21.79
CA SER A 273 -13.82 -19.56 21.19
C SER A 273 -12.74 -20.38 21.90
N LEU A 274 -11.66 -19.75 22.36
CA LEU A 274 -10.48 -20.45 22.88
C LEU A 274 -10.42 -20.56 24.42
N MET A 275 -11.35 -19.91 25.16
CA MET A 275 -11.29 -19.90 26.63
C MET A 275 -11.35 -21.29 27.28
N ASN A 276 -11.87 -22.27 26.56
CA ASN A 276 -12.00 -23.66 27.05
C ASN A 276 -10.83 -24.58 26.63
N LEU A 277 -9.81 -24.05 25.90
CA LEU A 277 -8.68 -24.84 25.38
C LEU A 277 -7.96 -25.63 26.50
N GLY A 278 -7.76 -25.04 27.68
CA GLY A 278 -7.12 -25.69 28.83
C GLY A 278 -7.86 -26.90 29.39
N LYS A 279 -9.11 -27.11 29.00
CA LYS A 279 -9.86 -28.36 29.35
C LYS A 279 -9.18 -29.61 28.77
N VAL A 280 -8.32 -29.43 27.76
CA VAL A 280 -7.50 -30.53 27.25
C VAL A 280 -6.66 -31.20 28.35
N LEU A 281 -6.30 -30.47 29.39
CA LEU A 281 -5.51 -30.95 30.53
C LEU A 281 -6.37 -31.49 31.69
N VAL A 282 -7.70 -31.33 31.61
CA VAL A 282 -8.61 -31.87 32.61
C VAL A 282 -8.88 -33.36 32.31
N PRO A 283 -8.79 -34.26 33.28
CA PRO A 283 -9.15 -35.67 33.10
C PRO A 283 -10.55 -35.82 32.51
N ARG A 284 -10.68 -36.67 31.49
CA ARG A 284 -11.97 -36.89 30.81
C ARG A 284 -13.05 -37.35 31.77
N SER A 285 -12.70 -38.19 32.76
CA SER A 285 -13.62 -38.67 33.81
C SER A 285 -14.30 -37.53 34.56
N ILE A 286 -13.65 -36.38 34.74
CA ILE A 286 -14.25 -35.21 35.39
C ILE A 286 -15.18 -34.48 34.42
N LEU A 287 -14.80 -34.35 33.15
CA LEU A 287 -15.59 -33.63 32.15
C LEU A 287 -16.91 -34.31 31.82
N ILE A 288 -16.93 -35.68 31.81
CA ILE A 288 -18.11 -36.49 31.49
C ILE A 288 -18.90 -36.94 32.72
N LYS A 289 -18.51 -36.47 33.91
CA LYS A 289 -19.14 -36.88 35.17
C LYS A 289 -20.61 -36.46 35.24
N THR A 290 -21.50 -37.38 35.48
CA THR A 290 -22.95 -37.13 35.58
C THR A 290 -23.41 -36.71 36.98
N SER A 291 -22.62 -37.00 38.01
CA SER A 291 -22.87 -36.54 39.37
C SER A 291 -22.25 -35.17 39.64
N THR A 292 -22.63 -34.49 40.71
CA THR A 292 -22.04 -33.22 41.12
C THR A 292 -20.53 -33.31 41.27
N LEU A 293 -19.80 -32.32 40.73
CA LEU A 293 -18.36 -32.20 40.88
C LEU A 293 -18.02 -31.89 42.35
N THR A 294 -16.97 -32.51 42.86
CA THR A 294 -16.41 -32.12 44.17
C THR A 294 -15.81 -30.72 44.09
N ALA A 295 -15.53 -30.09 45.22
CA ALA A 295 -14.93 -28.78 45.28
C ALA A 295 -13.55 -28.74 44.57
N ASP A 296 -12.77 -29.84 44.66
CA ASP A 296 -11.46 -29.97 44.00
C ASP A 296 -11.59 -30.11 42.47
N GLU A 297 -12.51 -30.96 42.03
CA GLU A 297 -12.82 -31.13 40.61
C GLU A 297 -13.30 -29.81 39.99
N LEU A 298 -14.19 -29.10 40.71
CA LEU A 298 -14.68 -27.79 40.26
C LEU A 298 -13.53 -26.76 40.17
N ARG A 299 -12.62 -26.77 41.15
CA ARG A 299 -11.41 -25.90 41.10
C ARG A 299 -10.54 -26.23 39.88
N LEU A 300 -10.34 -27.52 39.58
CA LEU A 300 -9.55 -27.94 38.42
C LEU A 300 -10.17 -27.46 37.09
N VAL A 301 -11.49 -27.62 36.93
CA VAL A 301 -12.23 -27.15 35.77
C VAL A 301 -12.15 -25.61 35.64
N ARG A 302 -12.33 -24.88 36.74
CA ARG A 302 -12.18 -23.42 36.72
C ARG A 302 -10.75 -22.97 36.38
N LYS A 303 -9.74 -23.62 36.97
CA LYS A 303 -8.34 -23.34 36.71
C LYS A 303 -7.98 -23.57 35.24
N SER A 304 -8.62 -24.54 34.56
CA SER A 304 -8.35 -24.85 33.16
C SER A 304 -8.58 -23.64 32.22
N ILE A 305 -9.48 -22.73 32.58
CA ILE A 305 -9.75 -21.52 31.81
C ILE A 305 -8.51 -20.57 31.84
N LEU A 306 -7.89 -20.38 33.00
CA LEU A 306 -6.67 -19.61 33.13
C LEU A 306 -5.49 -20.33 32.43
N THR A 307 -5.44 -21.65 32.49
CA THR A 307 -4.48 -22.47 31.77
C THR A 307 -4.58 -22.26 30.24
N SER A 308 -5.81 -22.02 29.72
CA SER A 308 -5.99 -21.65 28.32
C SER A 308 -5.22 -20.38 27.96
N ALA A 309 -5.28 -19.35 28.80
CA ALA A 309 -4.54 -18.11 28.61
C ALA A 309 -3.02 -18.35 28.68
N ASP A 310 -2.56 -19.24 29.56
CA ASP A 310 -1.13 -19.58 29.68
C ASP A 310 -0.62 -20.31 28.41
N ILE A 311 -1.35 -21.30 27.92
CA ILE A 311 -1.03 -22.00 26.67
C ILE A 311 -0.95 -21.02 25.50
N LEU A 312 -1.93 -20.15 25.37
CA LEU A 312 -2.06 -19.20 24.28
C LEU A 312 -1.12 -17.99 24.40
N SER A 313 -0.53 -17.75 25.57
CA SER A 313 0.43 -16.67 25.78
C SER A 313 1.71 -16.79 24.94
N LEU A 314 1.98 -17.97 24.38
CA LEU A 314 3.05 -18.21 23.43
C LEU A 314 2.78 -17.60 22.04
N ILE A 315 1.53 -17.22 21.78
CA ILE A 315 1.11 -16.61 20.52
C ILE A 315 1.01 -15.10 20.71
N SER A 316 1.65 -14.33 19.83
CA SER A 316 1.53 -12.87 19.82
C SER A 316 0.27 -12.46 19.06
N PHE A 317 -0.85 -12.32 19.77
CA PHE A 317 -2.08 -11.79 19.21
C PHE A 317 -1.96 -10.27 19.02
N GLN A 318 -2.47 -9.76 17.90
CA GLN A 318 -2.54 -8.30 17.64
C GLN A 318 -3.68 -7.63 18.42
N VAL A 319 -4.60 -8.41 18.96
CA VAL A 319 -5.77 -7.98 19.73
C VAL A 319 -5.70 -8.52 21.15
N PRO A 320 -6.37 -7.91 22.16
CA PRO A 320 -6.20 -8.24 23.58
C PRO A 320 -6.85 -9.57 24.01
N VAL A 321 -6.52 -10.70 23.34
CA VAL A 321 -7.03 -12.03 23.65
C VAL A 321 -6.60 -12.49 25.04
N ILE A 322 -5.30 -12.47 25.34
CA ILE A 322 -4.76 -13.00 26.59
C ILE A 322 -5.21 -12.19 27.81
N PRO A 323 -5.14 -10.83 27.79
CA PRO A 323 -5.68 -10.02 28.90
C PRO A 323 -7.17 -10.29 29.16
N THR A 324 -7.97 -10.46 28.08
CA THR A 324 -9.39 -10.79 28.16
C THR A 324 -9.62 -12.13 28.86
N MET A 325 -8.88 -13.17 28.48
CA MET A 325 -9.01 -14.51 29.06
C MET A 325 -8.55 -14.59 30.50
N ARG A 326 -7.53 -13.84 30.89
CA ARG A 326 -7.02 -13.85 32.28
C ARG A 326 -8.02 -13.35 33.31
N GLN A 327 -9.01 -12.54 32.89
CA GLN A 327 -10.02 -11.95 33.77
C GLN A 327 -11.36 -12.70 33.77
N VAL A 328 -11.50 -13.80 33.03
CA VAL A 328 -12.80 -14.52 32.85
C VAL A 328 -13.41 -15.03 34.17
N LEU A 329 -12.61 -15.23 35.20
CA LEU A 329 -13.08 -15.64 36.50
C LEU A 329 -13.36 -14.46 37.46
N GLU A 330 -13.17 -13.22 36.99
CA GLU A 330 -13.60 -12.05 37.73
C GLU A 330 -15.12 -11.92 37.74
N ARG A 331 -15.66 -11.28 38.78
CA ARG A 331 -17.08 -11.00 38.93
C ARG A 331 -17.32 -9.51 39.03
N TYR A 332 -18.46 -9.08 38.55
CA TYR A 332 -18.77 -7.65 38.46
C TYR A 332 -18.75 -6.94 39.83
N ASP A 333 -19.13 -7.63 40.90
CA ASP A 333 -19.11 -7.15 42.30
C ASP A 333 -17.70 -7.10 42.94
N GLY A 334 -16.67 -7.68 42.27
CA GLY A 334 -15.29 -7.74 42.76
C GLY A 334 -15.02 -8.97 43.67
N THR A 335 -15.93 -9.95 43.76
CA THR A 335 -15.71 -11.19 44.51
C THR A 335 -15.04 -12.28 43.65
N GLY A 336 -14.63 -11.97 42.42
CA GLY A 336 -13.97 -12.90 41.52
C GLY A 336 -12.46 -13.06 41.78
N VAL A 337 -11.82 -13.79 40.90
CA VAL A 337 -10.38 -14.10 40.95
C VAL A 337 -9.79 -13.94 39.55
N PRO A 338 -8.48 -13.69 39.38
CA PRO A 338 -7.42 -13.70 40.41
C PRO A 338 -7.19 -12.40 41.14
N GLU A 339 -7.62 -11.26 40.58
CA GLU A 339 -7.23 -9.91 41.03
C GLU A 339 -8.37 -9.21 41.83
N ALA A 340 -9.55 -9.85 41.93
CA ALA A 340 -10.74 -9.25 42.53
C ALA A 340 -11.14 -7.91 41.92
N ARG A 341 -11.01 -7.77 40.61
CA ARG A 341 -11.40 -6.57 39.83
C ARG A 341 -12.92 -6.38 39.92
N LYS A 342 -13.32 -5.11 40.00
CA LYS A 342 -14.73 -4.75 40.18
C LYS A 342 -15.24 -3.85 39.06
N GLY A 343 -16.44 -4.11 38.57
CA GLY A 343 -17.16 -3.24 37.65
C GLY A 343 -16.38 -2.99 36.35
N GLU A 344 -16.17 -1.74 36.01
CA GLU A 344 -15.48 -1.32 34.79
C GLU A 344 -13.97 -1.55 34.80
N ASN A 345 -13.36 -1.90 35.92
CA ASN A 345 -11.97 -2.32 35.99
C ASN A 345 -11.73 -3.69 35.37
N ILE A 346 -12.81 -4.47 35.13
CA ILE A 346 -12.81 -5.69 34.34
C ILE A 346 -12.90 -5.26 32.87
N LEU A 347 -12.04 -5.80 32.00
CA LEU A 347 -12.08 -5.49 30.57
C LEU A 347 -13.48 -5.72 29.99
N GLU A 348 -13.95 -4.81 29.15
CA GLU A 348 -15.28 -4.92 28.54
C GLU A 348 -15.41 -6.19 27.72
N THR A 349 -14.36 -6.57 26.97
CA THR A 349 -14.27 -7.84 26.26
C THR A 349 -14.45 -9.04 27.19
N THR A 350 -13.85 -9.02 28.38
CA THR A 350 -14.06 -10.07 29.40
C THR A 350 -15.50 -10.15 29.87
N ARG A 351 -16.11 -8.99 30.19
CA ARG A 351 -17.51 -8.94 30.66
C ARG A 351 -18.47 -9.53 29.63
N ILE A 352 -18.16 -9.32 28.32
CA ILE A 352 -18.94 -9.90 27.23
C ILE A 352 -18.78 -11.42 27.15
N ILE A 353 -17.55 -11.94 27.13
CA ILE A 353 -17.34 -13.39 26.96
C ILE A 353 -17.83 -14.18 28.15
N VAL A 354 -17.80 -13.61 29.36
CA VAL A 354 -18.35 -14.28 30.57
C VAL A 354 -19.86 -14.50 30.43
N ILE A 355 -20.59 -13.49 29.94
CA ILE A 355 -22.04 -13.58 29.72
C ILE A 355 -22.36 -14.54 28.57
N ALA A 356 -21.64 -14.43 27.46
CA ALA A 356 -21.79 -15.33 26.30
C ALA A 356 -21.58 -16.80 26.74
N ASN A 357 -20.52 -17.08 27.49
CA ASN A 357 -20.22 -18.40 28.01
C ASN A 357 -21.33 -18.92 28.96
N ALA A 358 -21.80 -18.06 29.87
CA ALA A 358 -22.88 -18.41 30.78
C ALA A 358 -24.19 -18.70 30.04
N PHE A 359 -24.56 -17.84 29.08
CA PHE A 359 -25.76 -18.02 28.26
C PHE A 359 -25.71 -19.34 27.48
N VAL A 360 -24.62 -19.59 26.73
CA VAL A 360 -24.46 -20.85 25.98
C VAL A 360 -24.49 -22.05 26.90
N ALA A 361 -23.88 -21.97 28.07
CA ALA A 361 -23.93 -23.04 29.06
C ALA A 361 -25.35 -23.31 29.63
N LEU A 362 -26.19 -22.28 29.77
CA LEU A 362 -27.56 -22.39 30.23
C LEU A 362 -28.48 -23.03 29.18
N VAL A 363 -28.37 -22.60 27.91
CA VAL A 363 -29.26 -23.09 26.84
C VAL A 363 -28.79 -24.44 26.23
N SER A 364 -27.56 -24.87 26.51
CA SER A 364 -27.04 -26.15 26.03
C SER A 364 -27.46 -27.30 26.96
N PRO A 365 -27.79 -28.48 26.40
CA PRO A 365 -28.00 -29.69 27.22
C PRO A 365 -26.70 -30.09 27.92
N ARG A 366 -26.83 -30.71 29.11
CA ARG A 366 -25.73 -31.26 29.91
C ARG A 366 -26.04 -32.70 30.26
N ALA A 367 -25.05 -33.45 30.72
CA ALA A 367 -25.22 -34.85 31.13
C ALA A 367 -26.39 -35.09 32.10
N HIS A 368 -26.72 -34.10 32.92
CA HIS A 368 -27.69 -34.18 34.01
C HIS A 368 -28.91 -33.25 33.84
N ARG A 369 -28.99 -32.48 32.75
CA ARG A 369 -30.13 -31.58 32.48
C ARG A 369 -30.28 -31.25 30.99
N GLU A 370 -31.51 -31.03 30.58
CA GLU A 370 -31.78 -30.38 29.28
C GLU A 370 -31.37 -28.90 29.25
N GLY A 371 -31.21 -28.32 28.06
CA GLY A 371 -30.99 -26.90 27.90
C GLY A 371 -32.22 -26.10 28.34
N LEU A 372 -31.98 -24.94 28.91
CA LEU A 372 -33.07 -24.02 29.26
C LEU A 372 -33.56 -23.28 28.01
N SER A 373 -34.82 -22.81 28.07
CA SER A 373 -35.29 -21.84 27.06
C SER A 373 -34.52 -20.53 27.17
N ILE A 374 -34.51 -19.75 26.09
CA ILE A 374 -33.86 -18.44 26.05
C ILE A 374 -34.37 -17.53 27.16
N GLU A 375 -35.70 -17.52 27.36
CA GLU A 375 -36.37 -16.71 28.38
C GLU A 375 -35.88 -17.06 29.78
N ASN A 376 -35.82 -18.36 30.09
CA ASN A 376 -35.35 -18.83 31.38
C ASN A 376 -33.86 -18.55 31.61
N ALA A 377 -33.03 -18.66 30.55
CA ALA A 377 -31.61 -18.31 30.62
C ALA A 377 -31.43 -16.79 30.89
N LEU A 378 -32.20 -15.94 30.20
CA LEU A 378 -32.18 -14.51 30.44
C LEU A 378 -32.66 -14.14 31.85
N LEU A 379 -33.68 -14.80 32.38
CA LEU A 379 -34.12 -14.59 33.78
C LEU A 379 -33.01 -14.86 34.79
N ILE A 380 -32.24 -15.95 34.62
CA ILE A 380 -31.10 -16.26 35.47
C ILE A 380 -30.00 -15.20 35.34
N LEU A 381 -29.64 -14.83 34.13
CA LEU A 381 -28.60 -13.82 33.91
C LEU A 381 -29.00 -12.45 34.49
N ASN A 382 -30.26 -12.04 34.34
CA ASN A 382 -30.77 -10.79 34.89
C ASN A 382 -30.77 -10.80 36.44
N LYS A 383 -31.05 -11.95 37.09
CA LYS A 383 -30.99 -12.08 38.54
C LYS A 383 -29.58 -11.83 39.08
N ASP A 384 -28.59 -12.27 38.34
CA ASP A 384 -27.17 -12.14 38.74
C ASP A 384 -26.49 -10.86 38.15
N ALA A 385 -27.26 -10.02 37.47
CA ALA A 385 -26.77 -8.74 36.94
C ALA A 385 -26.39 -7.77 38.07
N GLY A 386 -25.25 -7.11 37.96
CA GLY A 386 -24.68 -6.25 39.00
C GLY A 386 -23.90 -7.01 40.09
N ILE A 387 -24.02 -8.35 40.14
CA ILE A 387 -23.31 -9.24 41.08
C ILE A 387 -22.22 -10.00 40.29
N ILE A 388 -22.63 -10.91 39.43
CA ILE A 388 -21.70 -11.70 38.61
C ILE A 388 -21.45 -11.01 37.28
N TYR A 389 -22.48 -10.49 36.66
CA TYR A 389 -22.49 -10.00 35.29
C TYR A 389 -22.68 -8.49 35.22
N ASP A 390 -22.09 -7.88 34.15
CA ASP A 390 -22.36 -6.48 33.80
C ASP A 390 -23.82 -6.33 33.33
N PRO A 391 -24.64 -5.47 33.96
CA PRO A 391 -26.05 -5.27 33.57
C PRO A 391 -26.20 -4.77 32.13
N ARG A 392 -25.19 -3.99 31.61
CA ARG A 392 -25.22 -3.44 30.24
C ARG A 392 -25.09 -4.58 29.22
N VAL A 393 -24.20 -5.52 29.45
CA VAL A 393 -24.00 -6.69 28.59
C VAL A 393 -25.19 -7.63 28.63
N VAL A 394 -25.80 -7.84 29.80
CA VAL A 394 -27.04 -8.64 29.91
C VAL A 394 -28.16 -8.01 29.10
N LYS A 395 -28.31 -6.67 29.16
CA LYS A 395 -29.27 -5.93 28.33
C LYS A 395 -28.98 -6.08 26.85
N ALA A 396 -27.71 -5.94 26.44
CA ALA A 396 -27.29 -6.09 25.03
C ALA A 396 -27.62 -7.52 24.52
N LEU A 397 -27.38 -8.56 25.33
CA LEU A 397 -27.76 -9.91 24.96
C LEU A 397 -29.28 -10.05 24.75
N ALA A 398 -30.09 -9.51 25.65
CA ALA A 398 -31.54 -9.54 25.49
C ALA A 398 -32.00 -8.83 24.22
N THR A 399 -31.47 -7.65 23.92
CA THR A 399 -31.74 -6.89 22.67
C THR A 399 -31.34 -7.71 21.45
N TYR A 400 -30.11 -8.22 21.40
CA TYR A 400 -29.61 -9.02 20.29
C TYR A 400 -30.48 -10.23 19.97
N LEU A 401 -30.89 -10.96 20.99
CA LEU A 401 -31.76 -12.15 20.84
C LEU A 401 -33.17 -11.81 20.34
N GLN A 402 -33.70 -10.65 20.71
CA GLN A 402 -35.01 -10.17 20.26
C GLN A 402 -34.96 -9.69 18.77
N THR A 403 -33.87 -9.02 18.39
CA THR A 403 -33.71 -8.50 17.02
C THR A 403 -33.28 -9.56 16.00
N ASN A 404 -32.73 -10.70 16.46
CA ASN A 404 -32.22 -11.79 15.63
C ASN A 404 -32.83 -13.16 15.98
N PRO A 405 -34.14 -13.37 15.83
CA PRO A 405 -34.82 -14.61 16.27
C PRO A 405 -34.32 -15.86 15.53
N ASP A 406 -34.02 -15.77 14.23
CA ASP A 406 -33.50 -16.90 13.43
C ASP A 406 -32.12 -17.34 13.90
N THR A 407 -31.25 -16.39 14.18
CA THR A 407 -29.91 -16.63 14.73
C THR A 407 -30.02 -17.25 16.13
N SER A 408 -30.94 -16.75 16.94
CA SER A 408 -31.20 -17.26 18.27
C SER A 408 -31.61 -18.75 18.25
N GLN A 409 -32.41 -19.15 17.25
CA GLN A 409 -32.84 -20.53 17.08
C GLN A 409 -31.72 -21.44 16.54
N SER A 410 -30.87 -20.91 15.64
CA SER A 410 -29.71 -21.64 15.14
C SER A 410 -28.64 -21.87 16.21
N LEU A 411 -28.51 -20.97 17.18
CA LEU A 411 -27.61 -21.10 18.33
C LEU A 411 -28.00 -22.21 19.30
N LEU A 412 -29.28 -22.59 19.34
CA LEU A 412 -29.78 -23.71 20.11
C LEU A 412 -29.49 -25.07 19.48
N THR A 413 -29.18 -25.08 18.18
CA THR A 413 -28.94 -26.31 17.42
C THR A 413 -27.42 -26.47 17.15
N PRO A 414 -26.81 -27.64 17.49
CA PRO A 414 -25.41 -27.88 17.13
C PRO A 414 -25.21 -27.80 15.62
N PRO A 415 -24.06 -27.29 15.13
CA PRO A 415 -23.73 -27.25 13.70
C PRO A 415 -23.90 -28.64 13.06
N PRO A 416 -24.36 -28.73 11.79
CA PRO A 416 -24.61 -30.01 11.11
C PRO A 416 -23.40 -30.96 11.12
N GLU A 417 -22.21 -30.40 11.02
CA GLU A 417 -20.91 -31.10 11.00
C GLU A 417 -20.59 -31.79 12.34
N MET A 418 -21.20 -31.34 13.41
CA MET A 418 -21.06 -31.93 14.76
C MET A 418 -22.23 -32.86 15.15
N ARG A 419 -23.29 -32.93 14.33
CA ARG A 419 -24.41 -33.86 14.55
C ARG A 419 -24.06 -35.31 14.19
N GLY A 420 -23.00 -35.52 13.41
CA GLY A 420 -22.44 -36.84 13.10
C GLY A 420 -21.47 -37.31 14.18
N GLY A 421 -21.90 -37.35 15.41
CA GLY A 421 -21.27 -38.24 16.40
C GLY A 421 -21.40 -39.64 15.85
N VAL A 422 -20.41 -40.11 15.12
CA VAL A 422 -20.18 -41.54 14.93
C VAL A 422 -20.23 -42.10 16.34
N ALA A 423 -21.22 -42.95 16.59
CA ALA A 423 -21.20 -43.84 17.71
C ALA A 423 -19.95 -44.70 17.54
N ASP A 424 -18.82 -44.19 17.99
CA ASP A 424 -17.56 -44.93 18.07
C ASP A 424 -17.70 -46.04 19.05
N LYS A 425 -18.30 -47.13 18.60
CA LYS A 425 -18.16 -48.43 19.26
C LYS A 425 -16.87 -49.15 18.85
N ASP A 426 -16.13 -48.66 17.86
CA ASP A 426 -15.07 -49.43 17.22
C ASP A 426 -13.63 -48.94 17.41
N PHE A 427 -13.39 -47.95 18.29
CA PHE A 427 -12.01 -47.47 18.58
C PHE A 427 -11.52 -47.72 20.01
N LEU A 428 -12.11 -48.71 20.73
CA LEU A 428 -11.65 -49.11 22.07
C LEU A 428 -11.37 -50.62 22.10
N THR A 429 -10.55 -51.11 21.21
CA THR A 429 -9.79 -52.35 21.44
C THR A 429 -8.38 -52.09 20.93
N ASP A 430 -7.55 -51.62 21.84
CA ASP A 430 -6.20 -52.06 22.23
C ASP A 430 -5.63 -51.12 23.28
#